data_14410fce177b93f8a8fa7a96e80a4970
#
_entry.id   14410fce177b93f8a8fa7a96e80a4970
#
_cell.length_a   1.000
_cell.length_b   1.000
_cell.length_c   1.000
_cell.angle_alpha   90.00
_cell.angle_beta   90.00
_cell.angle_gamma   90.00
#
_symmetry.space_group_name_H-M   'P 1'
#
loop_
_entity.id
_entity.type
_entity.pdbx_description
1 polymer ?
#
loop_
_entity_poly.entity_id
_entity_poly.type
_entity_poly.pdbx_seq_one_letter_code
_entity_poly.pdbx_strand_id
1 'polypeptide(L)'
;PELETMRPELLTKITQLVKDGGVILGPKPNRSPSLQDFPEADKKVQEMANALWGNVDGIKVKSGNYGNGMILSGMNMHEALELVHCIPDCALTKDIPVVYGHRSIGDMDVYFLSNQSSEKVVFSPEFRVTNKQPELWEPATGAIRLLKKYERNANATVIPLELEPLESIFVVFAKEASSSSLVNDTDTNYPKPQTIATLAGPWTV
;
A
#
# COMPACT_ATOMS: atom_id res chain seq x y z
N PRO A 1 6.31 8.63 16.24
CA PRO A 1 6.08 9.27 17.52
C PRO A 1 7.08 10.43 17.67
N GLU A 2 6.59 11.58 18.09
CA GLU A 2 7.40 12.79 18.37
C GLU A 2 8.12 12.67 19.71
N LEU A 3 8.85 11.58 19.93
CA LEU A 3 9.54 11.33 21.17
C LEU A 3 11.00 11.80 21.07
N GLU A 4 11.38 12.73 21.93
CA GLU A 4 12.75 13.22 22.08
C GLU A 4 13.66 12.27 22.87
N THR A 5 13.13 11.15 23.32
CA THR A 5 13.85 10.20 24.18
C THR A 5 14.03 8.86 23.50
N MET A 6 15.21 8.25 23.69
CA MET A 6 15.51 6.92 23.21
C MET A 6 16.55 6.25 24.11
N ARG A 7 16.39 4.95 24.35
CA ARG A 7 17.40 4.18 25.11
C ARG A 7 18.67 4.01 24.28
N PRO A 8 19.86 4.10 24.89
CA PRO A 8 21.13 3.93 24.17
C PRO A 8 21.23 2.61 23.40
N GLU A 9 20.69 1.50 23.94
CA GLU A 9 20.74 0.18 23.31
C GLU A 9 19.88 0.16 22.04
N LEU A 10 18.68 0.78 22.10
CA LEU A 10 17.80 0.90 20.92
C LEU A 10 18.46 1.76 19.84
N LEU A 11 19.05 2.89 20.23
CA LEU A 11 19.75 3.78 19.30
C LEU A 11 20.96 3.08 18.64
N THR A 12 21.67 2.24 19.40
CA THR A 12 22.76 1.40 18.86
C THR A 12 22.23 0.46 17.77
N LYS A 13 21.09 -0.22 18.04
CA LYS A 13 20.48 -1.12 17.05
C LYS A 13 19.98 -0.39 15.81
N ILE A 14 19.34 0.77 16.00
CA ILE A 14 18.91 1.64 14.88
C ILE A 14 20.10 2.08 14.05
N THR A 15 21.17 2.54 14.68
CA THR A 15 22.39 2.94 13.97
C THR A 15 22.95 1.82 13.10
N GLN A 16 22.96 0.58 13.63
CA GLN A 16 23.40 -0.57 12.81
C GLN A 16 22.47 -0.84 11.63
N LEU A 17 21.13 -0.83 11.86
CA LEU A 17 20.14 -1.04 10.80
C LEU A 17 20.26 0.00 9.68
N VAL A 18 20.45 1.28 10.03
CA VAL A 18 20.64 2.33 9.03
C VAL A 18 21.96 2.16 8.30
N LYS A 19 23.03 1.83 9.02
CA LYS A 19 24.34 1.55 8.39
C LYS A 19 24.25 0.42 7.35
N ASP A 20 23.39 -0.57 7.60
CA ASP A 20 23.17 -1.73 6.74
C ASP A 20 22.17 -1.45 5.58
N GLY A 21 21.61 -0.26 5.48
CA GLY A 21 20.72 0.14 4.39
C GLY A 21 19.27 0.46 4.81
N GLY A 22 18.95 0.40 6.11
CA GLY A 22 17.62 0.75 6.62
C GLY A 22 17.32 2.24 6.50
N VAL A 23 16.03 2.56 6.39
CA VAL A 23 15.52 3.95 6.41
C VAL A 23 14.76 4.18 7.70
N ILE A 24 15.09 5.26 8.40
CA ILE A 24 14.42 5.67 9.65
C ILE A 24 13.76 7.02 9.45
N LEU A 25 12.48 7.09 9.82
CA LEU A 25 11.72 8.34 9.89
C LEU A 25 11.44 8.69 11.36
N GLY A 26 11.97 9.81 11.81
CA GLY A 26 11.72 10.32 13.17
C GLY A 26 12.61 11.48 13.58
N PRO A 27 12.23 12.16 14.66
CA PRO A 27 13.02 13.26 15.21
C PRO A 27 14.31 12.73 15.87
N LYS A 28 15.29 13.60 15.97
CA LYS A 28 16.56 13.34 16.64
C LYS A 28 16.33 13.24 18.16
N PRO A 29 16.65 12.11 18.80
CA PRO A 29 16.55 12.00 20.26
C PRO A 29 17.65 12.81 20.96
N ASN A 30 17.34 13.35 22.14
CA ASN A 30 18.25 14.21 22.88
C ASN A 30 18.63 13.65 24.28
N ARG A 31 17.93 12.61 24.77
CA ARG A 31 18.18 12.02 26.10
C ARG A 31 17.61 10.61 26.22
N SER A 32 18.03 9.91 27.30
CA SER A 32 17.42 8.65 27.74
C SER A 32 16.05 8.87 28.39
N PRO A 33 15.09 7.93 28.28
CA PRO A 33 13.79 8.03 28.94
C PRO A 33 13.82 7.70 30.42
N SER A 34 14.96 7.26 30.97
CA SER A 34 15.10 6.83 32.37
C SER A 34 16.33 7.44 33.05
N LEU A 35 16.35 7.39 34.39
CA LEU A 35 17.50 7.83 35.19
C LEU A 35 18.60 6.75 35.32
N GLN A 36 18.43 5.59 34.70
CA GLN A 36 19.46 4.56 34.61
C GLN A 36 20.71 5.12 33.97
N ASP A 37 21.85 4.98 34.61
CA ASP A 37 23.16 5.46 34.14
C ASP A 37 23.19 6.97 33.82
N PHE A 38 22.36 7.76 34.51
CA PHE A 38 22.38 9.22 34.39
C PHE A 38 23.62 9.81 35.08
N PRO A 39 24.32 10.81 34.46
CA PRO A 39 24.01 11.51 33.20
C PRO A 39 24.69 10.87 31.97
N GLU A 40 25.43 9.79 32.13
CA GLU A 40 26.23 9.17 31.03
C GLU A 40 25.34 8.62 29.93
N ALA A 41 24.17 8.05 30.26
CA ALA A 41 23.20 7.58 29.27
C ALA A 41 22.72 8.69 28.33
N ASP A 42 22.45 9.89 28.88
CA ASP A 42 22.03 11.05 28.09
C ASP A 42 23.14 11.54 27.15
N LYS A 43 24.38 11.62 27.66
CA LYS A 43 25.54 11.99 26.82
C LYS A 43 25.72 11.00 25.67
N LYS A 44 25.63 9.71 25.94
CA LYS A 44 25.74 8.66 24.95
C LYS A 44 24.64 8.77 23.88
N VAL A 45 23.37 9.04 24.27
CA VAL A 45 22.28 9.28 23.33
C VAL A 45 22.58 10.48 22.45
N GLN A 46 23.02 11.59 23.03
CA GLN A 46 23.36 12.80 22.27
C GLN A 46 24.49 12.59 21.26
N GLU A 47 25.57 11.93 21.66
CA GLU A 47 26.71 11.63 20.81
C GLU A 47 26.29 10.74 19.62
N MET A 48 25.56 9.66 19.90
CA MET A 48 25.08 8.73 18.87
C MET A 48 24.06 9.38 17.95
N ALA A 49 23.11 10.16 18.48
CA ALA A 49 22.11 10.87 17.71
C ALA A 49 22.77 11.96 16.83
N ASN A 50 23.78 12.68 17.35
CA ASN A 50 24.53 13.65 16.58
C ASN A 50 25.28 12.99 15.42
N ALA A 51 25.86 11.81 15.64
CA ALA A 51 26.54 11.07 14.60
C ALA A 51 25.56 10.55 13.53
N LEU A 52 24.39 10.03 13.94
CA LEU A 52 23.42 9.38 13.05
C LEU A 52 22.57 10.39 12.26
N TRP A 53 22.00 11.42 12.93
CA TRP A 53 21.21 12.46 12.27
C TRP A 53 22.05 13.50 11.55
N GLY A 54 23.29 13.70 11.99
CA GLY A 54 24.17 14.73 11.41
C GLY A 54 23.51 16.11 11.43
N ASN A 55 23.31 16.69 10.25
CA ASN A 55 22.68 17.98 10.02
C ASN A 55 21.17 17.89 9.74
N VAL A 56 20.57 16.69 9.80
CA VAL A 56 19.11 16.52 9.63
C VAL A 56 18.40 17.11 10.85
N ASP A 57 17.70 18.21 10.64
CA ASP A 57 16.98 18.96 11.68
C ASP A 57 15.45 18.84 11.58
N GLY A 58 14.95 18.21 10.49
CA GLY A 58 13.52 18.05 10.21
C GLY A 58 12.80 19.32 9.77
N ILE A 59 13.51 20.44 9.62
CA ILE A 59 12.96 21.75 9.22
C ILE A 59 13.56 22.19 7.88
N LYS A 60 14.87 22.45 7.86
CA LYS A 60 15.61 22.86 6.67
C LYS A 60 16.22 21.66 5.95
N VAL A 61 16.73 20.72 6.71
CA VAL A 61 17.31 19.48 6.21
C VAL A 61 16.48 18.31 6.71
N LYS A 62 15.68 17.74 5.82
CA LYS A 62 14.72 16.68 6.14
C LYS A 62 15.23 15.27 5.90
N SER A 63 16.36 15.13 5.20
CA SER A 63 16.94 13.81 4.86
C SER A 63 18.46 13.86 4.91
N GLY A 64 19.07 12.73 5.25
CA GLY A 64 20.53 12.57 5.27
C GLY A 64 20.92 11.09 5.15
N ASN A 65 22.05 10.81 4.53
CA ASN A 65 22.56 9.45 4.40
C ASN A 65 23.49 9.10 5.58
N TYR A 66 23.42 7.85 6.02
CA TYR A 66 24.34 7.28 6.99
C TYR A 66 24.64 5.82 6.65
N GLY A 67 25.90 5.51 6.33
CA GLY A 67 26.26 4.21 5.77
C GLY A 67 25.55 3.98 4.43
N ASN A 68 24.87 2.84 4.32
CA ASN A 68 24.06 2.48 3.14
C ASN A 68 22.59 2.90 3.26
N GLY A 69 22.18 3.46 4.40
CA GLY A 69 20.80 3.83 4.68
C GLY A 69 20.57 5.33 4.80
N MET A 70 19.38 5.69 5.29
CA MET A 70 18.93 7.08 5.30
C MET A 70 18.18 7.41 6.58
N ILE A 71 18.36 8.66 7.06
CA ILE A 71 17.56 9.27 8.11
C ILE A 71 16.63 10.31 7.50
N LEU A 72 15.37 10.25 7.87
CA LEU A 72 14.31 11.18 7.48
C LEU A 72 13.69 11.81 8.72
N SER A 73 13.37 13.09 8.66
CA SER A 73 12.74 13.83 9.76
C SER A 73 11.90 14.99 9.23
N GLY A 74 10.88 15.41 9.98
CA GLY A 74 10.05 16.57 9.62
C GLY A 74 9.15 16.38 8.40
N MET A 75 8.78 15.14 8.10
CA MET A 75 7.85 14.78 7.05
C MET A 75 6.89 13.69 7.53
N ASN A 76 5.77 13.51 6.85
CA ASN A 76 4.84 12.44 7.15
C ASN A 76 5.28 11.10 6.48
N MET A 77 4.58 10.00 6.82
CA MET A 77 4.91 8.67 6.32
C MET A 77 4.77 8.57 4.78
N HIS A 78 3.76 9.22 4.21
CA HIS A 78 3.52 9.18 2.77
C HIS A 78 4.67 9.85 2.00
N GLU A 79 5.07 11.07 2.43
CA GLU A 79 6.22 11.79 1.87
C GLU A 79 7.53 10.97 1.99
N ALA A 80 7.71 10.28 3.12
CA ALA A 80 8.88 9.43 3.33
C ALA A 80 8.90 8.23 2.39
N LEU A 81 7.76 7.56 2.19
CA LEU A 81 7.63 6.42 1.28
C LEU A 81 7.82 6.84 -0.18
N GLU A 82 7.28 7.99 -0.58
CA GLU A 82 7.51 8.55 -1.92
C GLU A 82 9.00 8.84 -2.16
N LEU A 83 9.67 9.45 -1.18
CA LEU A 83 11.10 9.79 -1.28
C LEU A 83 11.98 8.56 -1.46
N VAL A 84 11.63 7.43 -0.84
CA VAL A 84 12.36 6.16 -1.00
C VAL A 84 11.80 5.29 -2.14
N HIS A 85 10.92 5.84 -2.99
CA HIS A 85 10.29 5.15 -4.12
C HIS A 85 9.58 3.84 -3.75
N CYS A 86 8.96 3.82 -2.56
CA CYS A 86 8.15 2.70 -2.12
C CYS A 86 6.77 2.76 -2.76
N ILE A 87 6.58 1.98 -3.83
CA ILE A 87 5.31 1.91 -4.56
C ILE A 87 4.28 1.13 -3.73
N PRO A 88 3.05 1.63 -3.54
CA PRO A 88 1.99 0.90 -2.83
C PRO A 88 1.61 -0.39 -3.57
N ASP A 89 1.16 -1.39 -2.82
CA ASP A 89 0.70 -2.66 -3.39
C ASP A 89 -0.52 -2.48 -4.30
N CYS A 90 -1.41 -1.55 -3.92
CA CYS A 90 -2.55 -1.13 -4.71
C CYS A 90 -2.73 0.38 -4.58
N ALA A 91 -2.67 1.09 -5.71
CA ALA A 91 -2.98 2.51 -5.74
C ALA A 91 -4.47 2.70 -6.07
N LEU A 92 -5.19 3.31 -5.14
CA LEU A 92 -6.58 3.72 -5.30
C LEU A 92 -6.65 5.19 -5.70
N THR A 93 -7.64 5.56 -6.49
CA THR A 93 -7.95 6.98 -6.73
C THR A 93 -8.25 7.65 -5.38
N LYS A 94 -7.75 8.86 -5.19
CA LYS A 94 -7.97 9.62 -3.97
C LYS A 94 -9.47 9.82 -3.70
N ASP A 95 -9.86 9.71 -2.43
CA ASP A 95 -11.21 9.99 -1.93
C ASP A 95 -12.33 9.01 -2.36
N ILE A 96 -11.99 7.77 -2.77
CA ILE A 96 -12.99 6.73 -2.96
C ILE A 96 -13.22 5.94 -1.67
N PRO A 97 -14.47 5.53 -1.36
CA PRO A 97 -14.81 4.78 -0.14
C PRO A 97 -14.49 3.29 -0.27
N VAL A 98 -13.34 2.95 -0.81
CA VAL A 98 -12.87 1.56 -0.98
C VAL A 98 -11.64 1.35 -0.13
N VAL A 99 -11.64 0.28 0.65
CA VAL A 99 -10.47 -0.20 1.38
C VAL A 99 -9.97 -1.50 0.77
N TYR A 100 -8.68 -1.77 0.92
CA TYR A 100 -8.10 -3.02 0.43
C TYR A 100 -7.17 -3.68 1.45
N GLY A 101 -6.98 -4.98 1.29
CA GLY A 101 -5.93 -5.75 1.92
C GLY A 101 -5.22 -6.63 0.89
N HIS A 102 -3.89 -6.78 1.00
CA HIS A 102 -3.08 -7.60 0.11
C HIS A 102 -2.42 -8.75 0.86
N ARG A 103 -2.36 -9.93 0.23
CA ARG A 103 -1.60 -11.10 0.67
C ARG A 103 -0.94 -11.79 -0.51
N SER A 104 0.33 -12.15 -0.36
CA SER A 104 1.01 -13.07 -1.28
C SER A 104 0.96 -14.48 -0.69
N ILE A 105 0.50 -15.45 -1.47
CA ILE A 105 0.34 -16.87 -1.09
C ILE A 105 1.06 -17.71 -2.14
N GLY A 106 2.28 -18.13 -1.87
CA GLY A 106 3.16 -18.73 -2.89
C GLY A 106 3.38 -17.70 -4.01
N ASP A 107 3.06 -18.10 -5.24
CA ASP A 107 3.18 -17.23 -6.40
C ASP A 107 1.92 -16.40 -6.70
N MET A 108 0.88 -16.50 -5.87
CA MET A 108 -0.36 -15.75 -6.04
C MET A 108 -0.32 -14.44 -5.28
N ASP A 109 -0.87 -13.39 -5.90
CA ASP A 109 -1.20 -12.14 -5.23
C ASP A 109 -2.72 -12.03 -5.11
N VAL A 110 -3.20 -11.85 -3.88
CA VAL A 110 -4.62 -11.82 -3.54
C VAL A 110 -4.95 -10.47 -2.91
N TYR A 111 -5.78 -9.70 -3.58
CA TYR A 111 -6.29 -8.41 -3.12
C TYR A 111 -7.76 -8.56 -2.73
N PHE A 112 -8.08 -8.25 -1.48
CA PHE A 112 -9.45 -8.07 -1.02
C PHE A 112 -9.80 -6.60 -1.13
N LEU A 113 -10.91 -6.25 -1.79
CA LEU A 113 -11.40 -4.88 -1.89
C LEU A 113 -12.82 -4.83 -1.34
N SER A 114 -13.15 -3.77 -0.62
CA SER A 114 -14.47 -3.58 -0.03
C SER A 114 -14.93 -2.13 -0.15
N ASN A 115 -16.11 -1.94 -0.72
CA ASN A 115 -16.82 -0.66 -0.76
C ASN A 115 -17.43 -0.39 0.62
N GLN A 116 -17.02 0.71 1.26
CA GLN A 116 -17.48 1.09 2.59
C GLN A 116 -18.69 2.03 2.58
N SER A 117 -19.26 2.28 1.39
CA SER A 117 -20.39 3.19 1.22
C SER A 117 -21.69 2.46 0.82
N SER A 118 -22.81 3.14 0.99
CA SER A 118 -24.13 2.71 0.50
C SER A 118 -24.37 3.05 -0.98
N GLU A 119 -23.36 3.52 -1.69
CA GLU A 119 -23.44 3.88 -3.10
C GLU A 119 -22.55 2.95 -3.94
N LYS A 120 -22.93 2.74 -5.20
CA LYS A 120 -22.10 2.02 -6.17
C LYS A 120 -20.84 2.84 -6.49
N VAL A 121 -19.68 2.17 -6.51
CA VAL A 121 -18.40 2.77 -6.84
C VAL A 121 -17.86 2.18 -8.14
N VAL A 122 -17.45 3.06 -9.06
CA VAL A 122 -16.76 2.71 -10.31
C VAL A 122 -15.37 3.34 -10.26
N PHE A 123 -14.33 2.53 -10.40
CA PHE A 123 -12.95 2.96 -10.23
C PHE A 123 -11.97 2.07 -10.98
N SER A 124 -10.72 2.49 -11.09
CA SER A 124 -9.68 1.73 -11.77
C SER A 124 -8.43 1.67 -10.89
N PRO A 125 -8.37 0.72 -9.94
CA PRO A 125 -7.20 0.54 -9.10
C PRO A 125 -5.99 0.07 -9.91
N GLU A 126 -4.80 0.51 -9.46
CA GLU A 126 -3.52 0.09 -10.00
C GLU A 126 -2.87 -0.92 -9.04
N PHE A 127 -2.78 -2.17 -9.45
CA PHE A 127 -2.18 -3.27 -8.67
C PHE A 127 -0.72 -3.43 -9.04
N ARG A 128 0.17 -3.49 -8.05
CA ARG A 128 1.62 -3.73 -8.25
C ARG A 128 1.91 -5.19 -8.62
N VAL A 129 1.26 -5.66 -9.65
CA VAL A 129 1.43 -6.99 -10.25
C VAL A 129 1.58 -6.82 -11.75
N THR A 130 2.60 -7.47 -12.31
CA THR A 130 2.83 -7.55 -13.75
C THR A 130 2.74 -9.00 -14.21
N ASN A 131 2.61 -9.24 -15.51
CA ASN A 131 2.72 -10.57 -16.14
C ASN A 131 1.71 -11.65 -15.68
N LYS A 132 0.73 -11.31 -14.84
CA LYS A 132 -0.31 -12.26 -14.40
C LYS A 132 -1.68 -11.87 -14.92
N GLN A 133 -2.54 -12.88 -15.16
CA GLN A 133 -3.93 -12.71 -15.54
C GLN A 133 -4.78 -12.42 -14.32
N PRO A 134 -5.52 -11.30 -14.26
CA PRO A 134 -6.41 -11.02 -13.15
C PRO A 134 -7.69 -11.86 -13.23
N GLU A 135 -8.08 -12.39 -12.08
CA GLU A 135 -9.36 -13.07 -11.84
C GLU A 135 -10.15 -12.28 -10.80
N LEU A 136 -11.48 -12.24 -10.95
CA LEU A 136 -12.39 -11.76 -9.91
C LEU A 136 -13.03 -12.94 -9.22
N TRP A 137 -12.93 -12.98 -7.90
CA TRP A 137 -13.56 -14.00 -7.07
C TRP A 137 -14.63 -13.33 -6.19
N GLU A 138 -15.85 -13.82 -6.29
CA GLU A 138 -17.01 -13.28 -5.55
C GLU A 138 -17.21 -14.08 -4.27
N PRO A 139 -16.93 -13.52 -3.08
CA PRO A 139 -17.02 -14.27 -1.81
C PRO A 139 -18.44 -14.70 -1.45
N ALA A 140 -19.46 -13.97 -1.89
CA ALA A 140 -20.85 -14.27 -1.59
C ALA A 140 -21.37 -15.50 -2.35
N THR A 141 -20.90 -15.74 -3.57
CA THR A 141 -21.38 -16.80 -4.46
C THR A 141 -20.36 -17.93 -4.67
N GLY A 142 -19.09 -17.65 -4.40
CA GLY A 142 -17.97 -18.51 -4.75
C GLY A 142 -17.64 -18.51 -6.25
N ALA A 143 -18.25 -17.62 -7.03
CA ALA A 143 -18.00 -17.54 -8.47
C ALA A 143 -16.60 -16.98 -8.75
N ILE A 144 -15.94 -17.55 -9.76
CA ILE A 144 -14.62 -17.14 -10.24
C ILE A 144 -14.73 -16.83 -11.72
N ARG A 145 -14.27 -15.65 -12.13
CA ARG A 145 -14.25 -15.26 -13.55
C ARG A 145 -13.00 -14.47 -13.91
N LEU A 146 -12.58 -14.58 -15.14
CA LEU A 146 -11.47 -13.76 -15.67
C LEU A 146 -11.91 -12.31 -15.83
N LEU A 147 -11.03 -11.40 -15.45
CA LEU A 147 -11.13 -9.99 -15.81
C LEU A 147 -10.41 -9.81 -17.15
N LYS A 148 -11.16 -9.53 -18.22
CA LYS A 148 -10.64 -9.47 -19.58
C LYS A 148 -10.14 -8.07 -19.96
N LYS A 149 -10.79 -7.03 -19.41
CA LYS A 149 -10.41 -5.63 -19.64
C LYS A 149 -9.49 -5.15 -18.55
N TYR A 150 -8.24 -4.94 -18.87
CA TYR A 150 -7.22 -4.35 -18.00
C TYR A 150 -6.07 -3.80 -18.85
N GLU A 151 -5.32 -2.88 -18.31
CA GLU A 151 -4.13 -2.30 -18.92
C GLU A 151 -2.90 -2.67 -18.09
N ARG A 152 -1.77 -2.84 -18.73
CA ARG A 152 -0.49 -3.07 -18.07
C ARG A 152 0.47 -1.95 -18.39
N ASN A 153 1.17 -1.50 -17.36
CA ASN A 153 2.35 -0.67 -17.49
C ASN A 153 3.61 -1.44 -17.00
N ALA A 154 4.75 -0.79 -16.96
CA ALA A 154 6.03 -1.42 -16.58
C ALA A 154 6.01 -2.02 -15.14
N ASN A 155 5.17 -1.48 -14.24
CA ASN A 155 5.23 -1.78 -12.81
C ASN A 155 3.92 -2.33 -12.24
N ALA A 156 2.80 -2.24 -12.99
CA ALA A 156 1.47 -2.52 -12.46
C ALA A 156 0.47 -2.96 -13.51
N THR A 157 -0.67 -3.44 -13.03
CA THR A 157 -1.88 -3.75 -13.81
C THR A 157 -3.04 -2.87 -13.33
N VAL A 158 -3.64 -2.10 -14.24
CA VAL A 158 -4.80 -1.24 -13.99
C VAL A 158 -6.06 -1.96 -14.45
N ILE A 159 -7.06 -2.06 -13.58
CA ILE A 159 -8.26 -2.85 -13.85
C ILE A 159 -9.51 -2.00 -13.60
N PRO A 160 -10.36 -1.72 -14.60
CA PRO A 160 -11.67 -1.11 -14.36
C PRO A 160 -12.57 -2.04 -13.57
N LEU A 161 -12.99 -1.59 -12.37
CA LEU A 161 -13.82 -2.33 -11.42
C LEU A 161 -15.07 -1.54 -11.06
N GLU A 162 -16.12 -2.28 -10.71
CA GLU A 162 -17.35 -1.78 -10.14
C GLU A 162 -17.67 -2.57 -8.86
N LEU A 163 -18.08 -1.87 -7.82
CA LEU A 163 -18.54 -2.46 -6.57
C LEU A 163 -19.93 -1.91 -6.24
N GLU A 164 -20.89 -2.79 -6.01
CA GLU A 164 -22.20 -2.41 -5.51
C GLU A 164 -22.10 -1.88 -4.06
N PRO A 165 -23.14 -1.27 -3.52
CA PRO A 165 -23.16 -0.81 -2.12
C PRO A 165 -22.74 -1.91 -1.15
N LEU A 166 -21.73 -1.61 -0.30
CA LEU A 166 -21.19 -2.52 0.73
C LEU A 166 -20.64 -3.86 0.18
N GLU A 167 -20.46 -3.97 -1.12
CA GLU A 167 -19.90 -5.16 -1.75
C GLU A 167 -18.41 -5.31 -1.46
N SER A 168 -17.99 -6.57 -1.39
CA SER A 168 -16.57 -6.93 -1.36
C SER A 168 -16.24 -8.02 -2.36
N ILE A 169 -15.04 -7.94 -2.93
CA ILE A 169 -14.53 -8.87 -3.94
C ILE A 169 -13.08 -9.22 -3.65
N PHE A 170 -12.61 -10.32 -4.24
CA PHE A 170 -11.18 -10.56 -4.39
C PHE A 170 -10.75 -10.34 -5.84
N VAL A 171 -9.62 -9.67 -6.03
CA VAL A 171 -8.87 -9.67 -7.29
C VAL A 171 -7.64 -10.53 -7.08
N VAL A 172 -7.54 -11.60 -7.87
CA VAL A 172 -6.51 -12.63 -7.69
C VAL A 172 -5.65 -12.73 -8.94
N PHE A 173 -4.35 -12.74 -8.75
CA PHE A 173 -3.35 -12.92 -9.78
C PHE A 173 -2.61 -14.23 -9.53
N ALA A 174 -3.14 -15.33 -10.07
CA ALA A 174 -2.61 -16.69 -9.83
C ALA A 174 -1.83 -17.25 -11.02
N LYS A 175 -2.22 -16.93 -12.24
CA LYS A 175 -1.67 -17.52 -13.45
C LYS A 175 -0.91 -16.48 -14.26
N GLU A 176 0.15 -16.91 -14.92
CA GLU A 176 0.81 -16.07 -15.92
C GLU A 176 -0.15 -15.71 -17.05
N ALA A 177 -0.06 -14.48 -17.50
CA ALA A 177 -0.83 -14.03 -18.63
C ALA A 177 -0.29 -14.64 -19.92
N SER A 178 -1.15 -15.25 -20.69
CA SER A 178 -0.78 -15.64 -22.06
C SER A 178 -0.54 -14.39 -22.90
N SER A 179 0.43 -14.48 -23.81
CA SER A 179 0.77 -13.39 -24.74
C SER A 179 -0.38 -12.97 -25.66
N SER A 180 -1.46 -13.76 -25.74
CA SER A 180 -2.67 -13.48 -26.54
C SER A 180 -3.75 -12.70 -25.79
N SER A 181 -3.55 -12.36 -24.51
CA SER A 181 -4.51 -11.56 -23.73
C SER A 181 -4.37 -10.05 -23.98
N LEU A 182 -4.05 -9.66 -25.21
CA LEU A 182 -4.14 -8.28 -25.63
C LEU A 182 -5.63 -7.88 -25.74
N VAL A 183 -5.96 -6.85 -25.02
CA VAL A 183 -7.25 -6.16 -24.92
C VAL A 183 -8.00 -6.16 -26.25
N ASN A 184 -9.09 -6.92 -26.34
CA ASN A 184 -10.11 -6.63 -27.32
C ASN A 184 -10.91 -5.42 -26.83
N ASP A 185 -10.90 -4.34 -27.56
CA ASP A 185 -11.50 -3.04 -27.23
C ASP A 185 -13.03 -3.11 -26.97
N THR A 186 -13.65 -4.24 -27.22
CA THR A 186 -15.08 -4.52 -27.03
C THR A 186 -15.41 -5.26 -25.73
N ASP A 187 -14.42 -5.85 -25.03
CA ASP A 187 -14.67 -6.61 -23.82
C ASP A 187 -14.82 -5.68 -22.61
N THR A 188 -15.87 -5.88 -21.85
CA THR A 188 -16.09 -5.21 -20.55
C THR A 188 -16.01 -6.22 -19.42
N ASN A 189 -15.47 -5.80 -18.26
CA ASN A 189 -15.49 -6.62 -17.05
C ASN A 189 -16.89 -6.75 -16.44
N TYR A 190 -17.80 -5.84 -16.79
CA TYR A 190 -19.16 -5.76 -16.27
C TYR A 190 -20.16 -5.57 -17.41
N PRO A 191 -20.62 -6.67 -18.05
CA PRO A 191 -21.59 -6.59 -19.12
C PRO A 191 -22.92 -6.03 -18.59
N LYS A 192 -23.46 -5.03 -19.28
CA LYS A 192 -24.75 -4.46 -18.91
C LYS A 192 -25.86 -5.45 -19.26
N PRO A 193 -26.75 -5.79 -18.31
CA PRO A 193 -27.92 -6.63 -18.61
C PRO A 193 -28.84 -5.93 -19.59
N GLN A 194 -29.37 -6.69 -20.55
CA GLN A 194 -30.39 -6.21 -21.49
C GLN A 194 -31.76 -6.77 -21.08
N THR A 195 -32.75 -5.91 -21.04
CA THR A 195 -34.14 -6.34 -20.81
C THR A 195 -34.63 -7.10 -22.04
N ILE A 196 -34.83 -8.42 -21.90
CA ILE A 196 -35.35 -9.29 -22.96
C ILE A 196 -36.88 -9.36 -22.97
N ALA A 197 -37.53 -9.17 -21.83
CA ALA A 197 -38.99 -9.14 -21.71
C ALA A 197 -39.39 -8.42 -20.43
N THR A 198 -40.52 -7.72 -20.49
CA THR A 198 -41.20 -7.20 -19.31
C THR A 198 -42.51 -7.96 -19.14
N LEU A 199 -42.66 -8.68 -18.06
CA LEU A 199 -43.90 -9.39 -17.72
C LEU A 199 -44.80 -8.45 -16.91
N ALA A 200 -45.97 -8.15 -17.45
CA ALA A 200 -46.96 -7.32 -16.76
C ALA A 200 -48.03 -8.19 -16.08
N GLY A 201 -48.35 -7.90 -14.83
CA GLY A 201 -49.44 -8.56 -14.07
C GLY A 201 -50.84 -8.11 -14.48
N PRO A 202 -51.87 -8.66 -13.85
CA PRO A 202 -51.91 -9.04 -12.42
C PRO A 202 -51.33 -10.42 -12.10
N TRP A 203 -50.71 -10.55 -10.94
CA TRP A 203 -50.15 -11.80 -10.42
C TRP A 203 -51.02 -12.32 -9.31
N THR A 204 -51.38 -13.62 -9.36
CA THR A 204 -52.04 -14.29 -8.24
C THR A 204 -50.97 -15.02 -7.42
N VAL A 205 -50.96 -14.75 -6.13
CA VAL A 205 -50.07 -15.40 -5.13
C VAL A 205 -50.92 -16.36 -4.30
#